data_a8d32417ccb5bdac7f942284042236b6
#
_entry.id   a8d32417ccb5bdac7f942284042236b6
#
_cell.length_a   1.000
_cell.length_b   1.000
_cell.length_c   1.000
_cell.angle_alpha   90.00
_cell.angle_beta   90.00
_cell.angle_gamma   90.00
#
_symmetry.space_group_name_H-M   'P 1'
#
loop_
_entity.id
_entity.type
_entity.pdbx_description
1 polymer ?
#
loop_
_entity_poly.entity_id
_entity_poly.type
_entity_poly.pdbx_seq_one_letter_code
_entity_poly.pdbx_strand_id
1 'polypeptide(L)'
;YMTYATTGYDVNYYKNEKSVVVLGSGAYRIGSSVEFDWCSVNAVQTARKLGYKSIMINYNPETVSTDYDMCDRLYFDELSFERVLDVIDLEQPGGVIVSVGGQIPNNLAMKLHRQSVPVLGTSPLSIDRAENRHKFSAMLDQLGIDQPAWKELTSLEDMEEFVNKVGYPVLAVSYTHLTLPTI
;
A
#
# COMPACT_ATOMS: atom_id res chain seq x y z
N TYR A 1 8.92 18.26 8.38
CA TYR A 1 9.10 19.30 9.40
C TYR A 1 8.25 18.94 10.61
N MET A 2 8.84 18.93 11.80
CA MET A 2 8.13 18.66 13.04
C MET A 2 8.04 19.96 13.83
N THR A 3 6.82 20.36 14.21
CA THR A 3 6.59 21.54 15.04
C THR A 3 6.02 21.08 16.37
N TYR A 4 6.65 21.47 17.45
CA TYR A 4 6.13 21.28 18.80
C TYR A 4 5.25 22.49 19.17
N ALA A 5 3.93 22.32 18.99
CA ALA A 5 2.97 23.36 19.37
C ALA A 5 2.52 23.12 20.81
N THR A 6 2.56 24.16 21.63
CA THR A 6 2.08 24.14 23.02
C THR A 6 0.63 24.64 23.16
N THR A 7 0.03 25.18 22.08
CA THR A 7 -1.25 25.91 22.11
C THR A 7 -2.37 25.29 21.29
N GLY A 8 -2.22 24.04 20.83
CA GLY A 8 -3.23 23.36 20.02
C GLY A 8 -2.84 23.19 18.56
N TYR A 9 -3.80 22.80 17.75
CA TYR A 9 -3.58 22.56 16.32
C TYR A 9 -3.79 23.83 15.50
N ASP A 10 -2.86 24.16 14.62
CA ASP A 10 -2.95 25.28 13.67
C ASP A 10 -3.80 24.96 12.43
N VAL A 11 -4.39 23.76 12.39
CA VAL A 11 -5.08 23.22 11.23
C VAL A 11 -6.54 22.96 11.53
N ASN A 12 -7.43 23.41 10.65
CA ASN A 12 -8.84 23.07 10.69
C ASN A 12 -9.08 21.74 10.00
N TYR A 13 -9.60 20.74 10.72
CA TYR A 13 -9.88 19.42 10.18
C TYR A 13 -11.22 19.35 9.46
N TYR A 14 -11.34 18.47 8.45
CA TYR A 14 -12.53 18.31 7.62
C TYR A 14 -13.58 17.37 8.24
N LYS A 15 -13.72 17.34 9.55
CA LYS A 15 -14.58 16.37 10.28
C LYS A 15 -16.04 16.27 9.80
N ASN A 16 -16.57 17.34 9.22
CA ASN A 16 -17.95 17.39 8.73
C ASN A 16 -18.04 17.46 7.20
N GLU A 17 -16.93 17.32 6.49
CA GLU A 17 -16.89 17.37 5.04
C GLU A 17 -16.60 15.97 4.48
N LYS A 18 -17.11 15.71 3.27
CA LYS A 18 -16.76 14.49 2.55
C LYS A 18 -15.30 14.55 2.17
N SER A 19 -14.48 13.73 2.78
CA SER A 19 -13.04 13.66 2.52
C SER A 19 -12.58 12.24 2.23
N VAL A 20 -11.49 12.12 1.48
CA VAL A 20 -10.81 10.85 1.20
C VAL A 20 -9.31 11.03 1.38
N VAL A 21 -8.66 10.01 1.92
CA VAL A 21 -7.20 9.94 2.01
C VAL A 21 -6.67 9.13 0.85
N VAL A 22 -5.62 9.62 0.21
CA VAL A 22 -4.87 8.93 -0.84
C VAL A 22 -3.46 8.67 -0.31
N LEU A 23 -3.04 7.42 -0.31
CA LEU A 23 -1.68 7.05 0.08
C LEU A 23 -0.79 7.06 -1.16
N GLY A 24 0.27 7.85 -1.11
CA GLY A 24 1.28 7.92 -2.16
C GLY A 24 2.24 6.73 -2.14
N SER A 25 3.28 6.81 -2.95
CA SER A 25 4.24 5.72 -3.14
C SER A 25 5.37 5.68 -2.10
N GLY A 26 5.50 6.73 -1.29
CA GLY A 26 6.60 6.84 -0.35
C GLY A 26 7.92 7.24 -1.00
N ALA A 27 9.03 7.03 -0.29
CA ALA A 27 10.36 7.36 -0.77
C ALA A 27 10.92 6.22 -1.65
N TYR A 28 10.75 6.38 -2.94
CA TYR A 28 11.49 5.61 -3.94
C TYR A 28 12.74 6.38 -4.39
N ARG A 29 13.52 5.77 -5.26
CA ARG A 29 14.66 6.45 -5.89
C ARG A 29 14.14 7.59 -6.76
N ILE A 30 14.85 8.70 -6.80
CA ILE A 30 14.57 9.81 -7.71
C ILE A 30 14.46 9.29 -9.14
N GLY A 31 13.39 9.68 -9.83
CA GLY A 31 13.12 9.25 -11.21
C GLY A 31 12.57 7.83 -11.38
N SER A 32 12.29 7.10 -10.29
CA SER A 32 11.61 5.82 -10.34
C SER A 32 10.17 5.92 -9.81
N SER A 33 9.32 5.00 -10.26
CA SER A 33 7.93 4.89 -9.78
C SER A 33 7.06 6.13 -10.06
N VAL A 34 7.39 6.88 -11.09
CA VAL A 34 6.62 8.07 -11.54
C VAL A 34 5.18 7.71 -11.92
N GLU A 35 4.93 6.47 -12.32
CA GLU A 35 3.59 5.95 -12.61
C GLU A 35 2.68 5.97 -11.38
N PHE A 36 3.21 5.67 -10.19
CA PHE A 36 2.44 5.73 -8.95
C PHE A 36 2.14 7.18 -8.55
N ASP A 37 3.07 8.08 -8.78
CA ASP A 37 2.85 9.50 -8.55
C ASP A 37 1.73 10.04 -9.46
N TRP A 38 1.80 9.71 -10.75
CA TRP A 38 0.76 10.06 -11.71
C TRP A 38 -0.62 9.49 -11.30
N CYS A 39 -0.68 8.22 -10.88
CA CYS A 39 -1.91 7.61 -10.38
C CYS A 39 -2.45 8.34 -9.14
N SER A 40 -1.57 8.70 -8.21
CA SER A 40 -1.92 9.42 -6.99
C SER A 40 -2.47 10.81 -7.28
N VAL A 41 -1.82 11.57 -8.18
CA VAL A 41 -2.28 12.89 -8.64
C VAL A 41 -3.67 12.79 -9.28
N ASN A 42 -3.88 11.81 -10.16
CA ASN A 42 -5.19 11.60 -10.78
C ASN A 42 -6.27 11.23 -9.76
N ALA A 43 -5.94 10.43 -8.74
CA ALA A 43 -6.87 10.07 -7.68
C ALA A 43 -7.32 11.29 -6.87
N VAL A 44 -6.38 12.13 -6.41
CA VAL A 44 -6.72 13.36 -5.65
C VAL A 44 -7.50 14.36 -6.50
N GLN A 45 -7.11 14.58 -7.75
CA GLN A 45 -7.82 15.48 -8.65
C GLN A 45 -9.23 14.98 -8.96
N THR A 46 -9.41 13.68 -9.13
CA THR A 46 -10.74 13.08 -9.35
C THR A 46 -11.61 13.22 -8.11
N ALA A 47 -11.07 12.98 -6.93
CA ALA A 47 -11.78 13.20 -5.67
C ALA A 47 -12.30 14.66 -5.56
N ARG A 48 -11.43 15.63 -5.85
CA ARG A 48 -11.81 17.06 -5.86
C ARG A 48 -12.92 17.36 -6.88
N LYS A 49 -12.82 16.83 -8.10
CA LYS A 49 -13.86 16.99 -9.15
C LYS A 49 -15.22 16.42 -8.72
N LEU A 50 -15.22 15.38 -7.89
CA LEU A 50 -16.41 14.74 -7.32
C LEU A 50 -16.91 15.44 -6.05
N GLY A 51 -16.29 16.54 -5.63
CA GLY A 51 -16.69 17.30 -4.45
C GLY A 51 -16.20 16.74 -3.12
N TYR A 52 -15.20 15.86 -3.15
CA TYR A 52 -14.52 15.41 -1.93
C TYR A 52 -13.33 16.30 -1.62
N LYS A 53 -13.05 16.49 -0.34
CA LYS A 53 -11.77 17.01 0.11
C LYS A 53 -10.73 15.93 -0.02
N SER A 54 -9.65 16.22 -0.75
CA SER A 54 -8.55 15.29 -0.99
C SER A 54 -7.43 15.50 0.02
N ILE A 55 -7.07 14.40 0.68
CA ILE A 55 -5.97 14.38 1.66
C ILE A 55 -4.92 13.43 1.11
N MET A 56 -3.71 13.94 0.90
CA MET A 56 -2.57 13.13 0.44
C MET A 56 -1.63 12.84 1.61
N ILE A 57 -1.19 11.60 1.75
CA ILE A 57 -0.07 11.23 2.61
C ILE A 57 1.05 10.70 1.72
N ASN A 58 2.15 11.41 1.65
CA ASN A 58 3.35 11.00 0.92
C ASN A 58 4.56 11.78 1.44
N TYR A 59 5.76 11.23 1.29
CA TYR A 59 7.00 11.85 1.79
C TYR A 59 8.14 11.86 0.77
N ASN A 60 7.81 11.75 -0.50
CA ASN A 60 8.79 11.92 -1.57
C ASN A 60 8.76 13.38 -2.08
N PRO A 61 9.80 14.17 -1.84
CA PRO A 61 9.83 15.59 -2.22
C PRO A 61 9.95 15.81 -3.75
N GLU A 62 10.29 14.79 -4.49
CA GLU A 62 10.50 14.85 -5.95
C GLU A 62 9.27 14.42 -6.76
N THR A 63 8.09 14.43 -6.13
CA THR A 63 6.84 14.00 -6.76
C THR A 63 5.85 15.14 -6.86
N VAL A 64 5.04 15.14 -7.93
CA VAL A 64 3.97 16.12 -8.16
C VAL A 64 2.85 15.97 -7.13
N SER A 65 2.60 14.76 -6.62
CA SER A 65 1.59 14.52 -5.59
C SER A 65 1.88 15.24 -4.26
N THR A 66 3.11 15.65 -4.03
CA THR A 66 3.53 16.44 -2.86
C THR A 66 3.62 17.94 -3.13
N ASP A 67 3.24 18.41 -4.31
CA ASP A 67 3.13 19.83 -4.60
C ASP A 67 1.96 20.44 -3.83
N TYR A 68 2.14 21.67 -3.35
CA TYR A 68 1.23 22.35 -2.43
C TYR A 68 -0.18 22.58 -2.98
N ASP A 69 -0.36 22.59 -4.30
CA ASP A 69 -1.62 22.89 -4.98
C ASP A 69 -2.34 21.64 -5.51
N MET A 70 -1.73 20.45 -5.38
CA MET A 70 -2.27 19.21 -5.93
C MET A 70 -3.45 18.67 -5.15
N CYS A 71 -3.46 18.79 -3.84
CA CYS A 71 -4.51 18.32 -2.96
C CYS A 71 -5.03 19.42 -2.03
N ASP A 72 -6.14 19.17 -1.35
CA ASP A 72 -6.65 20.13 -0.35
C ASP A 72 -5.83 20.12 0.92
N ARG A 73 -5.21 18.98 1.25
CA ARG A 73 -4.31 18.83 2.39
C ARG A 73 -3.23 17.78 2.14
N LEU A 74 -1.99 18.17 2.39
CA LEU A 74 -0.82 17.32 2.30
C LEU A 74 -0.28 17.02 3.70
N TYR A 75 -0.17 15.75 4.02
CA TYR A 75 0.64 15.25 5.12
C TYR A 75 1.96 14.74 4.53
N PHE A 76 2.99 15.56 4.66
CA PHE A 76 4.33 15.19 4.23
C PHE A 76 5.00 14.40 5.35
N ASP A 77 4.66 13.11 5.42
CA ASP A 77 5.09 12.21 6.48
C ASP A 77 5.25 10.79 5.94
N GLU A 78 5.90 9.93 6.70
CA GLU A 78 6.11 8.54 6.32
C GLU A 78 4.79 7.76 6.21
N LEU A 79 4.81 6.73 5.36
CA LEU A 79 3.69 5.81 5.18
C LEU A 79 3.81 4.61 6.13
N SER A 80 4.08 4.87 7.41
CA SER A 80 3.95 3.84 8.44
C SER A 80 2.48 3.63 8.81
N PHE A 81 2.18 2.44 9.34
CA PHE A 81 0.81 2.12 9.74
C PHE A 81 0.29 3.07 10.82
N GLU A 82 1.14 3.38 11.79
CA GLU A 82 0.83 4.24 12.91
C GLU A 82 0.54 5.67 12.45
N ARG A 83 1.37 6.22 11.57
CA ARG A 83 1.17 7.58 11.04
C ARG A 83 -0.08 7.71 10.19
N VAL A 84 -0.34 6.71 9.36
CA VAL A 84 -1.57 6.69 8.57
C VAL A 84 -2.80 6.64 9.47
N LEU A 85 -2.79 5.85 10.54
CA LEU A 85 -3.88 5.84 11.53
C LEU A 85 -4.03 7.16 12.25
N ASP A 86 -2.94 7.79 12.69
CA ASP A 86 -2.97 9.11 13.33
C ASP A 86 -3.69 10.14 12.44
N VAL A 87 -3.36 10.16 11.14
CA VAL A 87 -4.03 11.06 10.18
C VAL A 87 -5.51 10.71 10.00
N ILE A 88 -5.84 9.43 9.92
CA ILE A 88 -7.23 8.97 9.80
C ILE A 88 -8.04 9.38 11.04
N ASP A 89 -7.47 9.22 12.21
CA ASP A 89 -8.13 9.59 13.48
C ASP A 89 -8.32 11.11 13.61
N LEU A 90 -7.41 11.90 13.08
CA LEU A 90 -7.53 13.35 13.07
C LEU A 90 -8.55 13.85 12.05
N GLU A 91 -8.49 13.34 10.82
CA GLU A 91 -9.28 13.85 9.69
C GLU A 91 -10.65 13.18 9.55
N GLN A 92 -10.82 11.98 10.12
CA GLN A 92 -12.06 11.19 10.03
C GLN A 92 -12.60 11.07 8.59
N PRO A 93 -11.77 10.62 7.63
CA PRO A 93 -12.16 10.57 6.22
C PRO A 93 -13.22 9.50 5.98
N GLY A 94 -13.98 9.66 4.90
CA GLY A 94 -14.94 8.65 4.45
C GLY A 94 -14.28 7.36 3.93
N GLY A 95 -12.96 7.37 3.68
CA GLY A 95 -12.19 6.19 3.31
C GLY A 95 -10.79 6.51 2.80
N VAL A 96 -10.04 5.44 2.54
CA VAL A 96 -8.62 5.50 2.16
C VAL A 96 -8.40 4.77 0.84
N ILE A 97 -7.73 5.41 -0.11
CA ILE A 97 -7.30 4.82 -1.39
C ILE A 97 -5.85 4.36 -1.24
N VAL A 98 -5.62 3.06 -1.35
CA VAL A 98 -4.29 2.43 -1.22
C VAL A 98 -3.69 1.99 -2.55
N SER A 99 -4.53 1.69 -3.54
CA SER A 99 -4.15 1.00 -4.78
C SER A 99 -3.34 1.83 -5.78
N VAL A 100 -3.18 3.12 -5.53
CA VAL A 100 -2.46 4.03 -6.45
C VAL A 100 -0.99 4.25 -6.08
N GLY A 101 -0.58 3.89 -4.87
CA GLY A 101 0.77 4.14 -4.34
C GLY A 101 1.75 2.97 -4.48
N GLY A 102 1.35 1.85 -5.09
CA GLY A 102 2.19 0.66 -5.25
C GLY A 102 2.30 -0.18 -3.98
N GLN A 103 3.45 -0.81 -3.77
CA GLN A 103 3.63 -1.85 -2.76
C GLN A 103 3.49 -1.33 -1.31
N ILE A 104 4.00 -0.14 -1.01
CA ILE A 104 4.00 0.39 0.36
C ILE A 104 2.57 0.55 0.89
N PRO A 105 1.65 1.29 0.23
CA PRO A 105 0.27 1.37 0.69
C PRO A 105 -0.49 0.04 0.57
N ASN A 106 -0.20 -0.80 -0.43
CA ASN A 106 -0.83 -2.12 -0.53
C ASN A 106 -0.53 -3.00 0.71
N ASN A 107 0.69 -2.94 1.23
CA ASN A 107 1.07 -3.66 2.45
C ASN A 107 0.31 -3.16 3.70
N LEU A 108 -0.24 -1.95 3.66
CA LEU A 108 -1.07 -1.41 4.74
C LEU A 108 -2.53 -1.82 4.64
N ALA A 109 -3.02 -2.24 3.46
CA ALA A 109 -4.44 -2.49 3.20
C ALA A 109 -5.08 -3.44 4.23
N MET A 110 -4.44 -4.60 4.50
CA MET A 110 -4.94 -5.57 5.48
C MET A 110 -4.86 -5.07 6.91
N LYS A 111 -3.84 -4.27 7.24
CA LYS A 111 -3.69 -3.68 8.59
C LYS A 111 -4.79 -2.66 8.84
N LEU A 112 -5.06 -1.78 7.87
CA LEU A 112 -6.13 -0.79 7.92
C LEU A 112 -7.52 -1.47 8.00
N HIS A 113 -7.74 -2.52 7.22
CA HIS A 113 -8.97 -3.29 7.26
C HIS A 113 -9.25 -3.90 8.66
N ARG A 114 -8.22 -4.43 9.33
CA ARG A 114 -8.35 -4.97 10.70
C ARG A 114 -8.73 -3.90 11.74
N GLN A 115 -8.44 -2.63 11.46
CA GLN A 115 -8.85 -1.48 12.28
C GLN A 115 -10.18 -0.87 11.82
N SER A 116 -10.92 -1.59 10.96
CA SER A 116 -12.21 -1.14 10.44
C SER A 116 -12.15 0.17 9.63
N VAL A 117 -10.98 0.53 9.11
CA VAL A 117 -10.83 1.68 8.21
C VAL A 117 -11.42 1.31 6.85
N PRO A 118 -12.33 2.14 6.29
CA PRO A 118 -12.89 1.91 4.97
C PRO A 118 -11.80 2.06 3.89
N VAL A 119 -11.37 0.96 3.28
CA VAL A 119 -10.47 0.97 2.12
C VAL A 119 -11.33 1.01 0.86
N LEU A 120 -11.09 2.04 0.05
CA LEU A 120 -11.83 2.30 -1.18
C LEU A 120 -11.15 1.62 -2.38
N GLY A 121 -11.98 1.14 -3.31
CA GLY A 121 -11.51 0.42 -4.50
C GLY A 121 -11.47 -1.09 -4.27
N THR A 122 -10.35 -1.73 -4.60
CA THR A 122 -10.20 -3.17 -4.44
C THR A 122 -10.24 -3.58 -2.96
N SER A 123 -11.02 -4.60 -2.66
CA SER A 123 -11.12 -5.13 -1.29
C SER A 123 -9.74 -5.53 -0.75
N PRO A 124 -9.40 -5.18 0.50
CA PRO A 124 -8.16 -5.61 1.13
C PRO A 124 -7.94 -7.12 1.12
N LEU A 125 -9.00 -7.90 1.24
CA LEU A 125 -8.95 -9.37 1.14
C LEU A 125 -8.56 -9.83 -0.28
N SER A 126 -9.01 -9.11 -1.31
CA SER A 126 -8.64 -9.41 -2.69
C SER A 126 -7.21 -8.97 -3.00
N ILE A 127 -6.77 -7.84 -2.44
CA ILE A 127 -5.36 -7.41 -2.50
C ILE A 127 -4.47 -8.49 -1.88
N ASP A 128 -4.77 -8.93 -0.67
CA ASP A 128 -4.00 -9.96 0.04
C ASP A 128 -3.97 -11.29 -0.72
N ARG A 129 -5.08 -11.69 -1.36
CA ARG A 129 -5.10 -12.90 -2.19
C ARG A 129 -4.25 -12.77 -3.44
N ALA A 130 -4.20 -11.60 -4.06
CA ALA A 130 -3.40 -11.34 -5.25
C ALA A 130 -1.91 -11.18 -4.95
N GLU A 131 -1.57 -10.57 -3.83
CA GLU A 131 -0.20 -10.27 -3.41
C GLU A 131 0.50 -11.49 -2.78
N ASN A 132 -0.24 -12.31 -2.03
CA ASN A 132 0.29 -13.51 -1.41
C ASN A 132 0.31 -14.67 -2.41
N ARG A 133 1.50 -15.10 -2.82
CA ARG A 133 1.67 -16.13 -3.87
C ARG A 133 1.03 -17.46 -3.52
N HIS A 134 1.13 -17.90 -2.27
CA HIS A 134 0.47 -19.12 -1.84
C HIS A 134 -1.05 -19.03 -2.05
N LYS A 135 -1.67 -17.94 -1.58
CA LYS A 135 -3.11 -17.70 -1.73
C LYS A 135 -3.50 -17.54 -3.20
N PHE A 136 -2.67 -16.86 -3.98
CA PHE A 136 -2.89 -16.67 -5.42
C PHE A 136 -2.83 -18.01 -6.17
N SER A 137 -1.79 -18.82 -5.96
CA SER A 137 -1.67 -20.13 -6.59
C SER A 137 -2.78 -21.09 -6.15
N ALA A 138 -3.14 -21.11 -4.87
CA ALA A 138 -4.27 -21.88 -4.39
C ALA A 138 -5.61 -21.45 -5.04
N MET A 139 -5.79 -20.16 -5.30
CA MET A 139 -6.95 -19.66 -6.02
C MET A 139 -6.95 -20.12 -7.49
N LEU A 140 -5.80 -20.12 -8.17
CA LEU A 140 -5.69 -20.61 -9.54
C LEU A 140 -6.04 -22.09 -9.62
N ASP A 141 -5.56 -22.90 -8.67
CA ASP A 141 -5.91 -24.33 -8.58
C ASP A 141 -7.42 -24.54 -8.39
N GLN A 142 -8.06 -23.73 -7.52
CA GLN A 142 -9.51 -23.79 -7.32
C GLN A 142 -10.31 -23.40 -8.58
N LEU A 143 -9.77 -22.50 -9.39
CA LEU A 143 -10.40 -22.07 -10.64
C LEU A 143 -10.10 -23.01 -11.82
N GLY A 144 -9.25 -24.03 -11.62
CA GLY A 144 -8.80 -24.94 -12.67
C GLY A 144 -7.93 -24.27 -13.72
N ILE A 145 -7.26 -23.17 -13.36
CA ILE A 145 -6.33 -22.48 -14.25
C ILE A 145 -4.98 -23.18 -14.16
N ASP A 146 -4.46 -23.57 -15.30
CA ASP A 146 -3.19 -24.27 -15.40
C ASP A 146 -2.02 -23.40 -14.95
N GLN A 147 -1.15 -23.97 -14.12
CA GLN A 147 0.04 -23.35 -13.60
C GLN A 147 1.13 -24.39 -13.34
N PRO A 148 2.43 -24.00 -13.29
CA PRO A 148 3.48 -24.91 -12.87
C PRO A 148 3.22 -25.49 -11.48
N ALA A 149 3.70 -26.71 -11.25
CA ALA A 149 3.66 -27.30 -9.91
C ALA A 149 4.36 -26.40 -8.90
N TRP A 150 3.75 -26.13 -7.77
CA TRP A 150 4.25 -25.23 -6.75
C TRP A 150 4.07 -25.82 -5.34
N LYS A 151 4.93 -25.43 -4.41
CA LYS A 151 4.80 -25.72 -2.98
C LYS A 151 5.47 -24.61 -2.18
N GLU A 152 4.84 -24.17 -1.11
CA GLU A 152 5.50 -23.35 -0.11
C GLU A 152 6.38 -24.27 0.75
N LEU A 153 7.65 -23.90 0.89
CA LEU A 153 8.66 -24.73 1.55
C LEU A 153 9.13 -24.03 2.82
N THR A 154 9.17 -24.77 3.91
CA THR A 154 9.61 -24.28 5.21
C THR A 154 10.87 -25.00 5.71
N SER A 155 11.22 -26.12 5.09
CA SER A 155 12.38 -26.93 5.46
C SER A 155 13.12 -27.46 4.22
N LEU A 156 14.33 -27.96 4.41
CA LEU A 156 15.08 -28.63 3.35
C LEU A 156 14.45 -29.98 2.96
N GLU A 157 13.89 -30.66 3.93
CA GLU A 157 13.17 -31.93 3.71
C GLU A 157 11.97 -31.74 2.79
N ASP A 158 11.19 -30.67 3.00
CA ASP A 158 10.08 -30.29 2.10
C ASP A 158 10.57 -30.04 0.67
N MET A 159 11.74 -29.41 0.53
CA MET A 159 12.33 -29.13 -0.77
C MET A 159 12.73 -30.44 -1.48
N GLU A 160 13.40 -31.35 -0.78
CA GLU A 160 13.80 -32.65 -1.32
C GLU A 160 12.58 -33.47 -1.74
N GLU A 161 11.53 -33.51 -0.92
CA GLU A 161 10.27 -34.19 -1.24
C GLU A 161 9.65 -33.62 -2.51
N PHE A 162 9.58 -32.28 -2.61
CA PHE A 162 9.01 -31.60 -3.78
C PHE A 162 9.82 -31.90 -5.04
N VAL A 163 11.16 -31.81 -4.98
CA VAL A 163 12.04 -32.11 -6.12
C VAL A 163 11.91 -33.55 -6.57
N ASN A 164 11.84 -34.49 -5.63
CA ASN A 164 11.66 -35.91 -5.94
C ASN A 164 10.32 -36.18 -6.66
N LYS A 165 9.29 -35.36 -6.36
CA LYS A 165 7.97 -35.48 -6.97
C LYS A 165 7.91 -34.87 -8.38
N VAL A 166 8.51 -33.70 -8.58
CA VAL A 166 8.36 -32.93 -9.84
C VAL A 166 9.54 -33.03 -10.78
N GLY A 167 10.73 -33.43 -10.28
CA GLY A 167 11.98 -33.46 -11.04
C GLY A 167 12.66 -32.11 -11.20
N TYR A 168 13.83 -32.10 -11.81
CA TYR A 168 14.57 -30.89 -12.18
C TYR A 168 14.25 -30.45 -13.61
N PRO A 169 14.33 -29.14 -13.94
CA PRO A 169 14.74 -28.03 -13.09
C PRO A 169 13.62 -27.51 -12.19
N VAL A 170 13.96 -26.99 -11.00
CA VAL A 170 13.04 -26.27 -10.11
C VAL A 170 13.55 -24.86 -9.85
N LEU A 171 12.63 -23.91 -9.69
CA LEU A 171 12.92 -22.54 -9.32
C LEU A 171 12.54 -22.31 -7.85
N ALA A 172 13.54 -21.99 -7.01
CA ALA A 172 13.31 -21.58 -5.64
C ALA A 172 13.30 -20.05 -5.56
N VAL A 173 12.25 -19.48 -4.96
CA VAL A 173 12.13 -18.04 -4.74
C VAL A 173 11.99 -17.77 -3.25
N SER A 174 12.95 -17.07 -2.66
CA SER A 174 12.89 -16.65 -1.27
C SER A 174 12.01 -15.41 -1.13
N TYR A 175 11.06 -15.45 -0.19
CA TYR A 175 10.24 -14.31 0.19
C TYR A 175 10.68 -13.64 1.48
N THR A 176 11.55 -14.30 2.23
CA THR A 176 12.21 -13.71 3.38
C THR A 176 13.26 -12.74 2.85
N HIS A 177 12.81 -11.51 2.74
CA HIS A 177 13.66 -10.33 2.58
C HIS A 177 15.11 -10.56 2.14
N LEU A 178 15.36 -10.11 1.04
CA LEU A 178 16.57 -9.57 0.45
C LEU A 178 17.47 -8.70 1.37
N THR A 179 17.56 -9.00 2.61
CA THR A 179 18.71 -8.69 3.41
C THR A 179 19.61 -9.89 3.35
N LEU A 180 20.37 -9.99 2.25
CA LEU A 180 21.59 -10.78 2.28
C LEU A 180 22.39 -10.32 3.51
N PRO A 181 22.74 -11.21 4.44
CA PRO A 181 23.70 -10.83 5.45
C PRO A 181 24.96 -10.42 4.69
N THR A 182 25.33 -9.17 4.85
CA THR A 182 26.62 -8.68 4.37
C THR A 182 27.66 -9.42 5.18
N ILE A 183 28.36 -10.35 4.55
CA ILE A 183 29.55 -10.99 5.09
C ILE A 183 30.69 -9.99 5.00
#